data_ef78b98d075588ff00671ea9486f58d6
#
_entry.id   ef78b98d075588ff00671ea9486f58d6
#
_cell.length_a   1.000
_cell.length_b   1.000
_cell.length_c   1.000
_cell.angle_alpha   90.00
_cell.angle_beta   90.00
_cell.angle_gamma   90.00
#
_symmetry.space_group_name_H-M   'P 1'
#
loop_
_entity.id
_entity.type
_entity.pdbx_description
1 polymer ?
#
loop_
_entity_poly.entity_id
_entity_poly.type
_entity_poly.pdbx_seq_one_letter_code
_entity_poly.pdbx_strand_id
1 'polypeptide(L)'
;MTPKERVKRTFEFEKTDRVTIGYETNGAVHMRLSKALGIPDGNMEQVYRALGVDYRGVAPAYTGPRLFTAPEGRQVDPVEGYIMRWVPNENGGYWDFCDFPLKDADDEDFEKYPLPSPDDFDYARAAEYAASVGREYALYVGNPGVPDIINSNGRIMGMEDVLCHLILGDEAALSLIQRRSDFSLARMERTIEACRDYIDFVWLGEDLGTQIAPMISLELYRERLKPIHKKFVDLAKSYDLPVLFHTCGSSSWVYEDFIELGVRGVDTLQPEARNMSPEYLVAHFGGRLNFRGCISTAGSLAYGTPDDTERVCRETLEIMMPTRGYHFAPTHAIQDNTPVENIIAMYNAAHKYGRY
;
A
#
# COMPACT_ATOMS: atom_id res chain seq x y z
N MET A 1 23.68 5.42 -10.59
CA MET A 1 22.84 5.87 -9.46
C MET A 1 22.40 4.66 -8.68
N THR A 2 22.48 4.68 -7.35
CA THR A 2 21.96 3.58 -6.51
C THR A 2 20.42 3.60 -6.51
N PRO A 3 19.75 2.45 -6.21
CA PRO A 3 18.31 2.42 -5.99
C PRO A 3 17.82 3.45 -4.95
N LYS A 4 18.50 3.53 -3.81
CA LYS A 4 18.20 4.51 -2.75
C LYS A 4 18.27 5.96 -3.24
N GLU A 5 19.34 6.33 -3.92
CA GLU A 5 19.51 7.68 -4.48
C GLU A 5 18.42 8.02 -5.51
N ARG A 6 18.04 7.04 -6.34
CA ARG A 6 16.99 7.21 -7.36
C ARG A 6 15.64 7.50 -6.70
N VAL A 7 15.23 6.73 -5.69
CA VAL A 7 13.96 6.95 -4.97
C VAL A 7 13.93 8.33 -4.33
N LYS A 8 14.99 8.72 -3.61
CA LYS A 8 15.08 10.04 -2.95
C LYS A 8 14.94 11.17 -3.96
N ARG A 9 15.68 11.12 -5.07
CA ARG A 9 15.59 12.12 -6.14
C ARG A 9 14.21 12.15 -6.82
N THR A 10 13.56 10.99 -6.99
CA THR A 10 12.21 10.95 -7.55
C THR A 10 11.23 11.69 -6.66
N PHE A 11 11.29 11.52 -5.31
CA PHE A 11 10.44 12.28 -4.40
C PHE A 11 10.67 13.80 -4.48
N GLU A 12 11.87 14.24 -4.87
CA GLU A 12 12.22 15.66 -5.04
C GLU A 12 12.04 16.16 -6.49
N PHE A 13 11.42 15.37 -7.37
CA PHE A 13 11.22 15.70 -8.81
C PHE A 13 12.53 15.99 -9.54
N GLU A 14 13.63 15.43 -9.08
CA GLU A 14 14.93 15.56 -9.73
C GLU A 14 15.11 14.52 -10.83
N LYS A 15 15.96 14.85 -11.81
CA LYS A 15 16.31 13.91 -12.87
C LYS A 15 17.11 12.73 -12.32
N THR A 16 16.68 11.52 -12.68
CA THR A 16 17.35 10.26 -12.37
C THR A 16 17.89 9.60 -13.66
N ASP A 17 18.56 8.47 -13.52
CA ASP A 17 19.03 7.68 -14.67
C ASP A 17 17.89 6.90 -15.35
N ARG A 18 16.90 6.49 -14.55
CA ARG A 18 15.65 5.86 -14.98
C ARG A 18 14.53 6.10 -13.95
N VAL A 19 13.30 5.77 -14.30
CA VAL A 19 12.19 5.74 -13.34
C VAL A 19 12.47 4.77 -12.19
N THR A 20 11.94 5.05 -11.01
CA THR A 20 11.93 4.06 -9.92
C THR A 20 11.00 2.90 -10.27
N ILE A 21 11.32 1.70 -9.81
CA ILE A 21 10.56 0.49 -10.06
C ILE A 21 10.08 -0.09 -8.74
N GLY A 22 8.76 -0.30 -8.63
CA GLY A 22 8.10 -0.99 -7.53
C GLY A 22 7.65 -2.39 -7.92
N TYR A 23 7.32 -3.19 -6.90
CA TYR A 23 6.79 -4.54 -7.06
C TYR A 23 5.69 -4.79 -6.04
N GLU A 24 4.58 -5.35 -6.52
CA GLU A 24 3.47 -5.73 -5.66
C GLU A 24 2.70 -6.88 -6.30
N THR A 25 2.52 -7.98 -5.57
CA THR A 25 1.84 -9.17 -6.09
C THR A 25 1.32 -10.03 -4.93
N ASN A 26 0.32 -10.87 -5.20
CA ASN A 26 -0.05 -11.90 -4.25
C ASN A 26 0.97 -13.06 -4.22
N GLY A 27 0.88 -13.90 -3.19
CA GLY A 27 1.86 -14.98 -2.98
C GLY A 27 1.88 -16.03 -4.09
N ALA A 28 0.74 -16.37 -4.68
CA ALA A 28 0.64 -17.37 -5.75
C ALA A 28 1.31 -16.88 -7.04
N VAL A 29 1.05 -15.63 -7.40
CA VAL A 29 1.72 -14.98 -8.56
C VAL A 29 3.20 -14.84 -8.31
N HIS A 30 3.60 -14.44 -7.09
CA HIS A 30 5.02 -14.36 -6.72
C HIS A 30 5.75 -15.69 -6.97
N MET A 31 5.18 -16.80 -6.54
CA MET A 31 5.79 -18.13 -6.74
C MET A 31 5.87 -18.52 -8.22
N ARG A 32 4.86 -18.21 -9.03
CA ARG A 32 4.90 -18.48 -10.48
C ARG A 32 5.96 -17.62 -11.19
N LEU A 33 6.00 -16.34 -10.88
CA LEU A 33 6.98 -15.40 -11.43
C LEU A 33 8.41 -15.78 -11.00
N SER A 34 8.61 -16.04 -9.74
CA SER A 34 9.89 -16.48 -9.18
C SER A 34 10.44 -17.72 -9.89
N LYS A 35 9.58 -18.73 -10.10
CA LYS A 35 9.95 -19.93 -10.88
C LYS A 35 10.36 -19.58 -12.32
N ALA A 36 9.61 -18.71 -12.99
CA ALA A 36 9.92 -18.26 -14.36
C ALA A 36 11.23 -17.48 -14.45
N LEU A 37 11.62 -16.77 -13.37
CA LEU A 37 12.88 -16.05 -13.25
C LEU A 37 14.07 -16.99 -12.83
N GLY A 38 13.84 -18.30 -12.66
CA GLY A 38 14.86 -19.23 -12.22
C GLY A 38 15.16 -19.18 -10.72
N ILE A 39 14.23 -18.71 -9.91
CA ILE A 39 14.32 -18.56 -8.45
C ILE A 39 13.25 -19.46 -7.80
N PRO A 40 13.41 -20.78 -7.80
CA PRO A 40 12.34 -21.72 -7.47
C PRO A 40 11.90 -21.73 -6.00
N ASP A 41 12.73 -21.22 -5.10
CA ASP A 41 12.45 -21.09 -3.66
C ASP A 41 11.61 -19.87 -3.29
N GLY A 42 11.27 -19.01 -4.29
CA GLY A 42 10.50 -17.81 -4.06
C GLY A 42 11.23 -16.73 -3.25
N ASN A 43 12.56 -16.73 -3.24
CA ASN A 43 13.34 -15.75 -2.49
C ASN A 43 13.02 -14.32 -2.96
N MET A 44 12.34 -13.56 -2.11
CA MET A 44 11.82 -12.21 -2.42
C MET A 44 12.94 -11.24 -2.82
N GLU A 45 14.06 -11.26 -2.12
CA GLU A 45 15.19 -10.37 -2.43
C GLU A 45 15.81 -10.67 -3.80
N GLN A 46 15.91 -11.94 -4.18
CA GLN A 46 16.40 -12.31 -5.50
C GLN A 46 15.42 -11.87 -6.60
N VAL A 47 14.10 -11.99 -6.37
CA VAL A 47 13.08 -11.50 -7.29
C VAL A 47 13.15 -9.98 -7.43
N TYR A 48 13.27 -9.24 -6.33
CA TYR A 48 13.46 -7.79 -6.37
C TYR A 48 14.68 -7.39 -7.18
N ARG A 49 15.81 -8.07 -6.99
CA ARG A 49 17.05 -7.82 -7.77
C ARG A 49 16.86 -8.13 -9.25
N ALA A 50 16.24 -9.27 -9.58
CA ALA A 50 16.00 -9.68 -10.96
C ALA A 50 15.09 -8.69 -11.71
N LEU A 51 14.11 -8.10 -11.05
CA LEU A 51 13.19 -7.12 -11.60
C LEU A 51 13.73 -5.68 -11.54
N GLY A 52 14.82 -5.42 -10.80
CA GLY A 52 15.39 -4.08 -10.61
C GLY A 52 14.57 -3.17 -9.71
N VAL A 53 13.86 -3.75 -8.71
CA VAL A 53 13.04 -3.01 -7.73
C VAL A 53 13.91 -2.15 -6.82
N ASP A 54 13.52 -0.91 -6.59
CA ASP A 54 14.35 0.11 -5.97
C ASP A 54 14.16 0.26 -4.45
N TYR A 55 13.07 -0.27 -3.87
CA TYR A 55 12.79 -0.10 -2.45
C TYR A 55 12.29 -1.38 -1.77
N ARG A 56 12.42 -1.42 -0.43
CA ARG A 56 12.06 -2.55 0.44
C ARG A 56 11.22 -2.06 1.61
N GLY A 57 10.25 -2.86 2.04
CA GLY A 57 9.50 -2.59 3.25
C GLY A 57 10.23 -3.08 4.50
N VAL A 58 10.11 -2.32 5.58
CA VAL A 58 10.59 -2.69 6.91
C VAL A 58 9.41 -2.75 7.86
N ALA A 59 9.25 -3.89 8.53
CA ALA A 59 8.22 -4.09 9.55
C ALA A 59 8.77 -4.97 10.67
N PRO A 60 8.46 -4.69 11.94
CA PRO A 60 8.81 -5.54 13.06
C PRO A 60 7.88 -6.77 13.09
N ALA A 61 8.45 -7.92 13.45
CA ALA A 61 7.65 -9.14 13.63
C ALA A 61 6.89 -9.10 14.95
N TYR A 62 5.65 -9.58 14.95
CA TYR A 62 4.88 -9.73 16.19
C TYR A 62 5.43 -10.90 17.02
N THR A 63 5.67 -10.66 18.29
CA THR A 63 6.21 -11.61 19.28
C THR A 63 5.37 -11.70 20.55
N GLY A 64 4.25 -10.97 20.57
CA GLY A 64 3.36 -10.89 21.73
C GLY A 64 2.47 -12.13 21.92
N PRO A 65 1.58 -12.08 22.91
CA PRO A 65 0.65 -13.15 23.22
C PRO A 65 -0.42 -13.31 22.12
N ARG A 66 -0.97 -14.50 21.98
CA ARG A 66 -2.09 -14.74 21.09
C ARG A 66 -3.37 -14.14 21.68
N LEU A 67 -3.86 -13.06 21.09
CA LEU A 67 -5.05 -12.34 21.54
C LEU A 67 -6.37 -12.94 21.02
N PHE A 68 -6.32 -13.56 19.83
CA PHE A 68 -7.50 -14.05 19.13
C PHE A 68 -7.43 -15.56 18.88
N THR A 69 -8.58 -16.21 18.95
CA THR A 69 -8.74 -17.64 18.65
C THR A 69 -9.57 -17.80 17.39
N ALA A 70 -9.02 -18.50 16.40
CA ALA A 70 -9.74 -18.76 15.16
C ALA A 70 -10.91 -19.74 15.41
N PRO A 71 -12.11 -19.48 14.89
CA PRO A 71 -13.18 -20.47 14.82
C PRO A 71 -12.76 -21.70 13.98
N GLU A 72 -13.48 -22.81 14.13
CA GLU A 72 -13.21 -24.02 13.35
C GLU A 72 -13.31 -23.74 11.85
N GLY A 73 -12.33 -24.20 11.08
CA GLY A 73 -12.25 -23.99 9.63
C GLY A 73 -11.90 -22.56 9.22
N ARG A 74 -11.40 -21.73 10.14
CA ARG A 74 -10.99 -20.33 9.89
C ARG A 74 -9.53 -20.11 10.25
N GLN A 75 -8.99 -19.01 9.73
CA GLN A 75 -7.78 -18.38 10.25
C GLN A 75 -8.13 -17.06 10.92
N VAL A 76 -7.30 -16.63 11.87
CA VAL A 76 -7.39 -15.31 12.49
C VAL A 76 -6.02 -14.61 12.40
N ASP A 77 -6.06 -13.34 12.04
CA ASP A 77 -4.87 -12.49 12.14
C ASP A 77 -4.52 -12.28 13.63
N PRO A 78 -3.28 -12.55 14.07
CA PRO A 78 -2.91 -12.52 15.48
C PRO A 78 -2.82 -11.10 16.07
N VAL A 79 -2.70 -10.07 15.22
CA VAL A 79 -2.53 -8.67 15.60
C VAL A 79 -3.84 -7.90 15.52
N GLU A 80 -4.54 -8.06 14.40
CA GLU A 80 -5.70 -7.25 14.05
C GLU A 80 -7.03 -7.95 14.34
N GLY A 81 -7.02 -9.29 14.54
CA GLY A 81 -8.23 -10.08 14.82
C GLY A 81 -9.09 -10.40 13.60
N TYR A 82 -8.62 -10.15 12.37
CA TYR A 82 -9.38 -10.47 11.15
C TYR A 82 -9.62 -11.97 11.04
N ILE A 83 -10.86 -12.38 10.79
CA ILE A 83 -11.22 -13.77 10.55
C ILE A 83 -11.28 -14.02 9.05
N MET A 84 -10.66 -15.10 8.59
CA MET A 84 -10.54 -15.42 7.18
C MET A 84 -10.92 -16.88 6.92
N ARG A 85 -11.54 -17.11 5.75
CA ARG A 85 -11.81 -18.43 5.19
C ARG A 85 -11.01 -18.65 3.91
N TRP A 86 -10.64 -19.90 3.64
CA TRP A 86 -10.04 -20.25 2.36
C TRP A 86 -11.12 -20.35 1.27
N VAL A 87 -10.91 -19.63 0.17
CA VAL A 87 -11.76 -19.68 -1.03
C VAL A 87 -10.95 -20.30 -2.16
N PRO A 88 -11.24 -21.56 -2.56
CA PRO A 88 -10.53 -22.22 -3.66
C PRO A 88 -10.92 -21.61 -5.00
N ASN A 89 -9.94 -21.54 -5.93
CA ASN A 89 -10.15 -21.17 -7.33
C ASN A 89 -9.27 -22.05 -8.24
N GLU A 90 -9.33 -21.85 -9.55
CA GLU A 90 -8.56 -22.61 -10.55
C GLU A 90 -7.04 -22.48 -10.42
N ASN A 91 -6.55 -21.40 -9.76
CA ASN A 91 -5.13 -21.13 -9.52
C ASN A 91 -4.68 -21.52 -8.09
N GLY A 92 -5.56 -22.19 -7.31
CA GLY A 92 -5.28 -22.63 -5.94
C GLY A 92 -6.25 -22.06 -4.93
N GLY A 93 -6.36 -20.76 -4.81
CA GLY A 93 -7.29 -20.07 -3.90
C GLY A 93 -6.66 -18.90 -3.16
N TYR A 94 -7.47 -18.25 -2.34
CA TYR A 94 -7.08 -17.11 -1.51
C TYR A 94 -7.83 -17.10 -0.18
N TRP A 95 -7.27 -16.37 0.78
CA TRP A 95 -7.92 -16.10 2.07
C TRP A 95 -8.82 -14.88 1.93
N ASP A 96 -10.11 -15.06 2.21
CA ASP A 96 -11.14 -14.01 2.16
C ASP A 96 -11.61 -13.65 3.56
N PHE A 97 -11.87 -12.38 3.84
CA PHE A 97 -12.38 -11.91 5.12
C PHE A 97 -13.83 -12.37 5.31
N CYS A 98 -14.15 -12.84 6.51
CA CYS A 98 -15.47 -13.36 6.85
C CYS A 98 -15.73 -13.26 8.35
N ASP A 99 -16.97 -13.60 8.76
CA ASP A 99 -17.36 -13.76 10.16
C ASP A 99 -16.90 -12.55 11.02
N PHE A 100 -17.23 -11.34 10.57
CA PHE A 100 -16.82 -10.05 11.17
C PHE A 100 -17.11 -10.06 12.67
N PRO A 101 -16.08 -10.07 13.55
CA PRO A 101 -16.25 -10.34 14.98
C PRO A 101 -17.03 -9.26 15.73
N LEU A 102 -17.12 -8.06 15.19
CA LEU A 102 -17.87 -6.93 15.76
C LEU A 102 -19.12 -6.56 14.93
N LYS A 103 -19.58 -7.47 14.06
CA LYS A 103 -20.87 -7.30 13.41
C LYS A 103 -21.97 -7.44 14.45
N ASP A 104 -22.92 -6.51 14.46
CA ASP A 104 -24.01 -6.46 15.45
C ASP A 104 -23.51 -6.32 16.93
N ALA A 105 -22.28 -5.80 17.13
CA ALA A 105 -21.67 -5.59 18.44
C ALA A 105 -22.36 -4.47 19.23
N ASP A 106 -22.35 -4.56 20.55
CA ASP A 106 -22.75 -3.48 21.43
C ASP A 106 -21.54 -2.62 21.88
N ASP A 107 -21.80 -1.56 22.64
CA ASP A 107 -20.76 -0.63 23.10
C ASP A 107 -19.67 -1.33 23.93
N GLU A 108 -20.05 -2.34 24.74
CA GLU A 108 -19.13 -3.09 25.60
C GLU A 108 -18.16 -3.95 24.76
N ASP A 109 -18.63 -4.50 23.64
CA ASP A 109 -17.81 -5.28 22.70
C ASP A 109 -16.75 -4.39 22.05
N PHE A 110 -17.11 -3.17 21.64
CA PHE A 110 -16.15 -2.18 21.11
C PHE A 110 -15.12 -1.78 22.16
N GLU A 111 -15.55 -1.48 23.39
CA GLU A 111 -14.65 -1.08 24.48
C GLU A 111 -13.65 -2.17 24.85
N LYS A 112 -14.09 -3.43 24.87
CA LYS A 112 -13.30 -4.59 25.29
C LYS A 112 -12.49 -5.23 24.16
N TYR A 113 -12.64 -4.77 22.90
CA TYR A 113 -11.90 -5.37 21.80
C TYR A 113 -10.41 -5.33 22.09
N PRO A 114 -9.70 -6.48 22.09
CA PRO A 114 -8.31 -6.55 22.49
C PRO A 114 -7.42 -5.93 21.44
N LEU A 115 -6.38 -5.22 21.87
CA LEU A 115 -5.32 -4.69 21.03
C LEU A 115 -3.97 -5.16 21.57
N PRO A 116 -2.99 -5.47 20.69
CA PRO A 116 -1.64 -5.77 21.14
C PRO A 116 -0.96 -4.51 21.69
N SER A 117 0.09 -4.71 22.48
CA SER A 117 0.97 -3.63 22.89
C SER A 117 1.98 -3.30 21.78
N PRO A 118 2.36 -2.04 21.57
CA PRO A 118 3.55 -1.74 20.76
C PRO A 118 4.84 -2.41 21.26
N ASP A 119 4.89 -2.86 22.52
CA ASP A 119 6.02 -3.63 23.08
C ASP A 119 6.08 -5.08 22.57
N ASP A 120 5.01 -5.58 21.97
CA ASP A 120 4.88 -6.96 21.49
C ASP A 120 5.56 -7.21 20.11
N PHE A 121 6.52 -6.36 19.71
CA PHE A 121 7.14 -6.44 18.40
C PHE A 121 8.68 -6.44 18.47
N ASP A 122 9.32 -7.22 17.57
CA ASP A 122 10.78 -7.33 17.46
C ASP A 122 11.36 -6.21 16.58
N TYR A 123 11.59 -5.05 17.15
CA TYR A 123 12.19 -3.90 16.47
C TYR A 123 13.69 -4.09 16.23
N ALA A 124 14.37 -4.90 17.05
CA ALA A 124 15.81 -5.16 16.89
C ALA A 124 16.05 -5.92 15.57
N ARG A 125 15.27 -6.95 15.29
CA ARG A 125 15.33 -7.70 14.03
C ARG A 125 14.99 -6.82 12.82
N ALA A 126 14.03 -5.91 12.96
CA ALA A 126 13.73 -4.94 11.90
C ALA A 126 14.92 -4.02 11.62
N ALA A 127 15.61 -3.54 12.66
CA ALA A 127 16.82 -2.72 12.53
C ALA A 127 17.99 -3.48 11.89
N GLU A 128 18.20 -4.76 12.24
CA GLU A 128 19.21 -5.63 11.61
C GLU A 128 18.93 -5.79 10.10
N TYR A 129 17.67 -6.04 9.72
CA TYR A 129 17.29 -6.12 8.32
C TYR A 129 17.52 -4.77 7.61
N ALA A 130 17.08 -3.66 8.21
CA ALA A 130 17.28 -2.33 7.65
C ALA A 130 18.77 -2.03 7.41
N ALA A 131 19.64 -2.37 8.36
CA ALA A 131 21.09 -2.18 8.23
C ALA A 131 21.68 -3.05 7.11
N SER A 132 21.13 -4.23 6.85
CA SER A 132 21.64 -5.17 5.84
C SER A 132 21.40 -4.72 4.39
N VAL A 133 20.29 -3.99 4.13
CA VAL A 133 19.89 -3.60 2.76
C VAL A 133 19.79 -2.08 2.54
N GLY A 134 19.59 -1.31 3.61
CA GLY A 134 19.25 0.11 3.54
C GLY A 134 20.35 1.06 3.08
N ARG A 135 21.57 0.57 2.84
CA ARG A 135 22.63 1.37 2.20
C ARG A 135 22.51 1.39 0.68
N GLU A 136 21.98 0.33 0.10
CA GLU A 136 21.85 0.15 -1.35
C GLU A 136 20.45 0.52 -1.84
N TYR A 137 19.40 0.06 -1.10
CA TYR A 137 17.99 0.23 -1.45
C TYR A 137 17.31 1.27 -0.57
N ALA A 138 16.32 1.96 -1.12
CA ALA A 138 15.44 2.80 -0.31
C ALA A 138 14.54 1.92 0.56
N LEU A 139 14.34 2.35 1.81
CA LEU A 139 13.51 1.62 2.76
C LEU A 139 12.28 2.44 3.15
N TYR A 140 11.15 1.76 3.30
CA TYR A 140 9.93 2.37 3.80
C TYR A 140 9.35 1.64 5.01
N VAL A 141 8.64 2.39 5.85
CA VAL A 141 7.82 1.89 6.95
C VAL A 141 6.35 2.13 6.61
N GLY A 142 5.48 1.27 7.11
CA GLY A 142 4.06 1.28 6.78
C GLY A 142 3.74 0.41 5.58
N ASN A 143 2.53 0.50 5.11
CA ASN A 143 2.02 -0.18 3.91
C ASN A 143 0.64 0.39 3.55
N PRO A 144 0.03 -0.02 2.41
CA PRO A 144 -1.33 0.40 2.00
C PRO A 144 -2.45 0.19 3.04
N GLY A 145 -2.26 -0.70 4.01
CA GLY A 145 -3.23 -0.97 5.07
C GLY A 145 -3.01 -0.17 6.36
N VAL A 146 -2.28 0.96 6.34
CA VAL A 146 -1.99 1.79 7.51
C VAL A 146 -2.26 3.27 7.24
N PRO A 147 -3.13 3.95 7.99
CA PRO A 147 -4.07 3.41 8.99
C PRO A 147 -5.23 2.63 8.39
N ASP A 148 -5.60 2.86 7.12
CA ASP A 148 -6.70 2.23 6.38
C ASP A 148 -7.96 2.07 7.25
N ILE A 149 -8.50 3.21 7.70
CA ILE A 149 -9.57 3.28 8.70
C ILE A 149 -10.81 2.52 8.24
N ILE A 150 -11.21 2.70 6.98
CA ILE A 150 -12.42 2.08 6.45
C ILE A 150 -12.25 0.57 6.32
N ASN A 151 -11.24 0.10 5.56
CA ASN A 151 -11.08 -1.33 5.30
C ASN A 151 -10.63 -2.09 6.55
N SER A 152 -9.68 -1.56 7.34
CA SER A 152 -9.17 -2.28 8.50
C SER A 152 -10.27 -2.50 9.56
N ASN A 153 -11.16 -1.55 9.75
CA ASN A 153 -12.30 -1.72 10.63
C ASN A 153 -13.45 -2.47 9.95
N GLY A 154 -13.63 -2.33 8.64
CA GLY A 154 -14.56 -3.15 7.85
C GLY A 154 -14.30 -4.65 7.94
N ARG A 155 -13.04 -5.06 8.12
CA ARG A 155 -12.64 -6.47 8.31
C ARG A 155 -13.03 -7.04 9.67
N ILE A 156 -13.40 -6.20 10.65
CA ILE A 156 -13.88 -6.65 11.98
C ILE A 156 -15.34 -6.30 12.23
N MET A 157 -15.87 -5.24 11.65
CA MET A 157 -17.25 -4.76 11.87
C MET A 157 -18.17 -5.11 10.70
N GLY A 158 -17.65 -5.23 9.48
CA GLY A 158 -18.39 -5.18 8.23
C GLY A 158 -18.28 -3.78 7.60
N MET A 159 -18.16 -3.71 6.28
CA MET A 159 -17.93 -2.45 5.55
C MET A 159 -19.11 -1.48 5.71
N GLU A 160 -20.35 -1.99 5.63
CA GLU A 160 -21.56 -1.18 5.80
C GLU A 160 -21.62 -0.56 7.20
N ASP A 161 -21.32 -1.34 8.23
CA ASP A 161 -21.41 -0.90 9.62
C ASP A 161 -20.35 0.17 9.93
N VAL A 162 -19.11 0.01 9.45
CA VAL A 162 -18.08 1.06 9.59
C VAL A 162 -18.52 2.37 8.96
N LEU A 163 -19.08 2.34 7.75
CA LEU A 163 -19.57 3.56 7.09
C LEU A 163 -20.72 4.19 7.87
N CYS A 164 -21.64 3.38 8.42
CA CYS A 164 -22.72 3.85 9.28
C CYS A 164 -22.19 4.49 10.57
N HIS A 165 -21.25 3.86 11.28
CA HIS A 165 -20.64 4.40 12.49
C HIS A 165 -19.91 5.73 12.23
N LEU A 166 -19.18 5.84 11.11
CA LEU A 166 -18.52 7.09 10.73
C LEU A 166 -19.52 8.22 10.47
N ILE A 167 -20.64 7.93 9.77
CA ILE A 167 -21.68 8.93 9.43
C ILE A 167 -22.48 9.34 10.66
N LEU A 168 -22.90 8.37 11.48
CA LEU A 168 -23.73 8.60 12.66
C LEU A 168 -22.95 9.19 13.85
N GLY A 169 -21.62 9.05 13.82
CA GLY A 169 -20.78 9.50 14.93
C GLY A 169 -20.88 8.64 16.18
N ASP A 170 -21.02 7.30 15.99
CA ASP A 170 -21.11 6.35 17.07
C ASP A 170 -19.85 6.38 17.97
N GLU A 171 -20.01 6.81 19.22
CA GLU A 171 -18.88 7.10 20.11
C GLU A 171 -18.07 5.84 20.46
N ALA A 172 -18.71 4.69 20.68
CA ALA A 172 -18.01 3.45 21.05
C ALA A 172 -17.19 2.90 19.87
N ALA A 173 -17.78 2.83 18.67
CA ALA A 173 -17.10 2.42 17.45
C ALA A 173 -15.96 3.38 17.08
N LEU A 174 -16.19 4.69 17.14
CA LEU A 174 -15.17 5.71 16.88
C LEU A 174 -14.01 5.63 17.89
N SER A 175 -14.29 5.34 19.15
CA SER A 175 -13.26 5.11 20.18
C SER A 175 -12.38 3.92 19.83
N LEU A 176 -12.94 2.80 19.36
CA LEU A 176 -12.15 1.65 18.90
C LEU A 176 -11.31 2.00 17.68
N ILE A 177 -11.88 2.67 16.67
CA ILE A 177 -11.15 3.15 15.49
C ILE A 177 -9.96 4.01 15.92
N GLN A 178 -10.15 4.93 16.86
CA GLN A 178 -9.08 5.79 17.37
C GLN A 178 -8.00 4.97 18.09
N ARG A 179 -8.36 4.04 18.97
CA ARG A 179 -7.40 3.17 19.69
C ARG A 179 -6.57 2.31 18.75
N ARG A 180 -7.18 1.74 17.70
CA ARG A 180 -6.48 0.98 16.66
C ARG A 180 -5.50 1.85 15.87
N SER A 181 -5.93 3.07 15.54
CA SER A 181 -5.09 4.05 14.85
C SER A 181 -3.91 4.49 15.71
N ASP A 182 -4.13 4.77 17.00
CA ASP A 182 -3.07 5.18 17.94
C ASP A 182 -2.07 4.03 18.19
N PHE A 183 -2.53 2.78 18.25
CA PHE A 183 -1.65 1.61 18.29
C PHE A 183 -0.77 1.53 17.03
N SER A 184 -1.37 1.66 15.85
CA SER A 184 -0.65 1.61 14.57
C SER A 184 0.38 2.75 14.45
N LEU A 185 0.03 3.95 14.92
CA LEU A 185 0.90 5.11 14.97
C LEU A 185 2.11 4.85 15.88
N ALA A 186 1.88 4.36 17.11
CA ALA A 186 2.95 4.06 18.06
C ALA A 186 3.91 2.97 17.54
N ARG A 187 3.37 1.91 16.89
CA ARG A 187 4.17 0.87 16.24
C ARG A 187 5.02 1.44 15.10
N MET A 188 4.46 2.32 14.28
CA MET A 188 5.17 2.99 13.20
C MET A 188 6.31 3.87 13.73
N GLU A 189 6.05 4.70 14.75
CA GLU A 189 7.04 5.55 15.38
C GLU A 189 8.25 4.74 15.89
N ARG A 190 8.00 3.67 16.66
CA ARG A 190 9.06 2.79 17.17
C ARG A 190 9.85 2.09 16.05
N THR A 191 9.16 1.75 14.94
CA THR A 191 9.85 1.16 13.79
C THR A 191 10.78 2.17 13.13
N ILE A 192 10.32 3.42 12.95
CA ILE A 192 11.13 4.51 12.41
C ILE A 192 12.33 4.78 13.33
N GLU A 193 12.11 4.87 14.65
CA GLU A 193 13.19 5.09 15.62
C GLU A 193 14.25 3.99 15.57
N ALA A 194 13.83 2.72 15.59
CA ALA A 194 14.75 1.57 15.55
C ALA A 194 15.56 1.50 14.25
N CYS A 195 14.99 1.98 13.14
CA CYS A 195 15.58 1.90 11.80
C CYS A 195 16.01 3.28 11.25
N ARG A 196 16.10 4.31 12.08
CA ARG A 196 16.19 5.74 11.74
C ARG A 196 17.19 6.08 10.64
N ASP A 197 18.38 5.47 10.68
CA ASP A 197 19.48 5.78 9.75
C ASP A 197 19.24 5.24 8.33
N TYR A 198 18.20 4.43 8.13
CA TYR A 198 17.99 3.68 6.91
C TYR A 198 16.67 3.98 6.22
N ILE A 199 15.65 4.48 6.94
CA ILE A 199 14.32 4.74 6.37
C ILE A 199 14.36 5.98 5.46
N ASP A 200 13.72 5.89 4.30
CA ASP A 200 13.71 6.93 3.29
C ASP A 200 12.32 7.52 3.02
N PHE A 201 11.26 6.77 3.30
CA PHE A 201 9.89 7.28 3.19
C PHE A 201 8.90 6.46 4.04
N VAL A 202 7.70 6.99 4.20
CA VAL A 202 6.57 6.31 4.84
C VAL A 202 5.51 5.98 3.78
N TRP A 203 4.97 4.77 3.82
CA TRP A 203 3.87 4.37 2.94
C TRP A 203 2.61 4.17 3.77
N LEU A 204 1.61 5.00 3.50
CA LEU A 204 0.30 5.00 4.15
C LEU A 204 -0.79 4.57 3.17
N GLY A 205 -2.00 4.29 3.67
CA GLY A 205 -3.14 4.01 2.81
C GLY A 205 -4.49 4.22 3.47
N GLU A 206 -5.45 4.49 2.61
CA GLU A 206 -6.89 4.58 2.88
C GLU A 206 -7.64 4.49 1.56
N ASP A 207 -8.51 3.54 1.38
CA ASP A 207 -9.31 3.45 0.16
C ASP A 207 -10.49 4.42 0.21
N LEU A 208 -10.48 5.41 -0.69
CA LEU A 208 -11.43 6.52 -0.71
C LEU A 208 -12.28 6.59 -1.98
N GLY A 209 -12.03 5.72 -2.96
CA GLY A 209 -12.71 5.74 -4.26
C GLY A 209 -13.29 4.40 -4.68
N THR A 210 -14.48 4.45 -5.28
CA THR A 210 -14.98 3.38 -6.16
C THR A 210 -14.48 3.63 -7.59
N GLN A 211 -14.86 2.82 -8.56
CA GLN A 211 -14.45 3.05 -9.95
C GLN A 211 -15.01 4.36 -10.53
N ILE A 212 -16.12 4.86 -10.02
CA ILE A 212 -16.87 5.98 -10.61
C ILE A 212 -17.11 7.17 -9.67
N ALA A 213 -16.89 7.01 -8.35
CA ALA A 213 -17.25 8.01 -7.35
C ALA A 213 -16.42 7.89 -6.07
N PRO A 214 -16.36 8.94 -5.23
CA PRO A 214 -15.92 8.84 -3.84
C PRO A 214 -16.72 7.79 -3.05
N MET A 215 -16.06 7.12 -2.09
CA MET A 215 -16.75 6.24 -1.13
C MET A 215 -17.48 7.00 -0.04
N ILE A 216 -16.97 8.17 0.33
CA ILE A 216 -17.53 9.06 1.35
C ILE A 216 -17.51 10.50 0.84
N SER A 217 -18.23 11.40 1.50
CA SER A 217 -18.19 12.83 1.17
C SER A 217 -16.87 13.47 1.62
N LEU A 218 -16.49 14.58 0.99
CA LEU A 218 -15.31 15.35 1.38
C LEU A 218 -15.44 15.91 2.81
N GLU A 219 -16.65 16.28 3.21
CA GLU A 219 -16.94 16.76 4.57
C GLU A 219 -16.70 15.66 5.59
N LEU A 220 -17.21 14.45 5.36
CA LEU A 220 -16.99 13.29 6.25
C LEU A 220 -15.50 12.92 6.32
N TYR A 221 -14.80 12.93 5.19
CA TYR A 221 -13.35 12.74 5.16
C TYR A 221 -12.64 13.75 6.08
N ARG A 222 -12.92 15.04 5.90
CA ARG A 222 -12.29 16.12 6.68
C ARG A 222 -12.61 16.06 8.17
N GLU A 223 -13.82 15.63 8.51
CA GLU A 223 -14.27 15.53 9.89
C GLU A 223 -13.70 14.30 10.61
N ARG A 224 -13.71 13.13 9.97
CA ARG A 224 -13.44 11.84 10.65
C ARG A 224 -12.06 11.25 10.33
N LEU A 225 -11.63 11.25 9.07
CA LEU A 225 -10.44 10.54 8.63
C LEU A 225 -9.19 11.46 8.58
N LYS A 226 -9.32 12.65 8.02
CA LYS A 226 -8.21 13.61 7.86
C LYS A 226 -7.47 13.88 9.18
N PRO A 227 -8.11 14.04 10.36
CA PRO A 227 -7.41 14.24 11.62
C PRO A 227 -6.52 13.05 12.02
N ILE A 228 -6.95 11.83 11.70
CA ILE A 228 -6.16 10.61 11.95
C ILE A 228 -4.99 10.56 10.96
N HIS A 229 -5.24 10.71 9.66
CA HIS A 229 -4.19 10.77 8.64
C HIS A 229 -3.13 11.82 8.97
N LYS A 230 -3.57 12.99 9.47
CA LYS A 230 -2.66 14.06 9.87
C LYS A 230 -1.64 13.61 10.92
N LYS A 231 -2.03 12.80 11.90
CA LYS A 231 -1.10 12.29 12.92
C LYS A 231 0.04 11.47 12.29
N PHE A 232 -0.29 10.59 11.31
CA PHE A 232 0.70 9.76 10.61
C PHE A 232 1.62 10.60 9.71
N VAL A 233 1.04 11.57 8.99
CA VAL A 233 1.82 12.47 8.14
C VAL A 233 2.73 13.38 8.99
N ASP A 234 2.24 13.90 10.11
CA ASP A 234 3.03 14.72 11.03
C ASP A 234 4.17 13.91 11.67
N LEU A 235 3.93 12.63 12.00
CA LEU A 235 4.98 11.73 12.46
C LEU A 235 6.07 11.57 11.39
N ALA A 236 5.72 11.27 10.15
CA ALA A 236 6.69 11.15 9.06
C ALA A 236 7.49 12.45 8.87
N LYS A 237 6.81 13.60 8.89
CA LYS A 237 7.44 14.93 8.77
C LYS A 237 8.41 15.24 9.92
N SER A 238 8.14 14.75 11.14
CA SER A 238 9.05 14.95 12.28
C SER A 238 10.40 14.23 12.12
N TYR A 239 10.47 13.28 11.20
CA TYR A 239 11.68 12.57 10.79
C TYR A 239 12.20 12.98 9.40
N ASP A 240 11.66 14.04 8.80
CA ASP A 240 11.97 14.51 7.43
C ASP A 240 11.72 13.43 6.35
N LEU A 241 10.72 12.54 6.56
CA LEU A 241 10.38 11.47 5.64
C LEU A 241 9.22 11.88 4.72
N PRO A 242 9.36 11.76 3.39
CA PRO A 242 8.24 11.93 2.48
C PRO A 242 7.21 10.82 2.66
N VAL A 243 5.94 11.16 2.42
CA VAL A 243 4.81 10.22 2.52
C VAL A 243 4.31 9.87 1.13
N LEU A 244 4.26 8.56 0.84
CA LEU A 244 3.51 7.97 -0.26
C LEU A 244 2.18 7.48 0.30
N PHE A 245 1.05 7.88 -0.31
CA PHE A 245 -0.27 7.55 0.19
C PHE A 245 -1.06 6.72 -0.83
N HIS A 246 -1.39 5.50 -0.45
CA HIS A 246 -2.20 4.56 -1.23
C HIS A 246 -3.69 4.90 -1.13
N THR A 247 -4.38 4.95 -2.27
CA THR A 247 -5.84 5.09 -2.30
C THR A 247 -6.41 4.55 -3.62
N CYS A 248 -7.24 3.53 -3.54
CA CYS A 248 -7.83 2.89 -4.69
C CYS A 248 -8.92 3.73 -5.37
N GLY A 249 -9.21 3.40 -6.62
CA GLY A 249 -10.36 3.89 -7.38
C GLY A 249 -10.27 5.38 -7.77
N SER A 250 -11.44 5.99 -7.90
CA SER A 250 -11.63 7.41 -8.26
C SER A 250 -11.34 8.30 -7.05
N SER A 251 -10.07 8.50 -6.73
CA SER A 251 -9.60 9.13 -5.49
C SER A 251 -9.02 10.54 -5.67
N SER A 252 -8.86 11.04 -6.90
CA SER A 252 -8.25 12.35 -7.14
C SER A 252 -9.00 13.55 -6.49
N TRP A 253 -10.23 13.35 -6.05
CA TRP A 253 -11.05 14.35 -5.35
C TRP A 253 -10.48 14.77 -3.99
N VAL A 254 -9.66 13.92 -3.35
CA VAL A 254 -9.06 14.16 -2.03
C VAL A 254 -7.62 14.68 -2.12
N TYR A 255 -7.00 14.70 -3.31
CA TYR A 255 -5.56 14.99 -3.46
C TYR A 255 -5.15 16.39 -3.03
N GLU A 256 -6.05 17.39 -3.12
CA GLU A 256 -5.77 18.73 -2.57
C GLU A 256 -5.62 18.68 -1.04
N ASP A 257 -6.46 17.90 -0.34
CA ASP A 257 -6.32 17.68 1.10
C ASP A 257 -5.04 16.93 1.44
N PHE A 258 -4.63 15.96 0.62
CA PHE A 258 -3.35 15.25 0.78
C PHE A 258 -2.15 16.20 0.63
N ILE A 259 -2.17 17.07 -0.38
CA ILE A 259 -1.13 18.08 -0.59
C ILE A 259 -1.07 19.04 0.62
N GLU A 260 -2.22 19.50 1.11
CA GLU A 260 -2.32 20.36 2.30
C GLU A 260 -1.72 19.68 3.55
N LEU A 261 -1.96 18.37 3.75
CA LEU A 261 -1.35 17.60 4.83
C LEU A 261 0.17 17.47 4.67
N GLY A 262 0.69 17.53 3.45
CA GLY A 262 2.10 17.36 3.13
C GLY A 262 2.46 15.99 2.59
N VAL A 263 1.47 15.23 2.08
CA VAL A 263 1.70 14.01 1.32
C VAL A 263 2.51 14.35 0.06
N ARG A 264 3.55 13.57 -0.23
CA ARG A 264 4.47 13.81 -1.35
C ARG A 264 4.16 12.96 -2.58
N GLY A 265 3.42 11.88 -2.44
CA GLY A 265 3.05 11.03 -3.56
C GLY A 265 1.79 10.22 -3.29
N VAL A 266 1.17 9.77 -4.36
CA VAL A 266 -0.04 8.94 -4.35
C VAL A 266 0.20 7.64 -5.10
N ASP A 267 -0.47 6.60 -4.65
CA ASP A 267 -0.31 5.22 -5.10
C ASP A 267 -1.64 4.58 -5.47
N THR A 268 -1.56 3.50 -6.22
CA THR A 268 -2.72 2.78 -6.78
C THR A 268 -3.52 3.65 -7.74
N LEU A 269 -2.83 4.16 -8.73
CA LEU A 269 -3.43 5.02 -9.74
C LEU A 269 -4.06 4.17 -10.83
N GLN A 270 -5.34 3.81 -10.64
CA GLN A 270 -6.12 2.97 -11.57
C GLN A 270 -6.59 3.80 -12.76
N PRO A 271 -6.01 3.66 -13.98
CA PRO A 271 -6.31 4.54 -15.11
C PRO A 271 -7.75 4.43 -15.60
N GLU A 272 -8.44 3.32 -15.31
CA GLU A 272 -9.84 3.10 -15.67
C GLU A 272 -10.83 3.84 -14.76
N ALA A 273 -10.39 4.23 -13.56
CA ALA A 273 -11.25 4.95 -12.64
C ALA A 273 -11.48 6.40 -13.10
N ARG A 274 -12.62 6.96 -12.71
CA ARG A 274 -13.00 8.32 -13.11
C ARG A 274 -11.97 9.35 -12.60
N ASN A 275 -11.48 10.21 -13.50
CA ASN A 275 -10.50 11.25 -13.22
C ASN A 275 -9.14 10.71 -12.72
N MET A 276 -8.74 9.52 -13.19
CA MET A 276 -7.51 8.85 -12.77
C MET A 276 -6.60 8.47 -13.96
N SER A 277 -6.93 8.89 -15.19
CA SER A 277 -6.01 8.61 -16.31
C SER A 277 -4.66 9.31 -16.10
N PRO A 278 -3.56 8.76 -16.62
CA PRO A 278 -2.23 9.38 -16.53
C PRO A 278 -2.22 10.86 -16.97
N GLU A 279 -2.90 11.18 -18.06
CA GLU A 279 -3.00 12.55 -18.60
C GLU A 279 -3.73 13.48 -17.62
N TYR A 280 -4.84 13.01 -17.03
CA TYR A 280 -5.59 13.78 -16.04
C TYR A 280 -4.72 14.08 -14.82
N LEU A 281 -4.05 13.05 -14.28
CA LEU A 281 -3.20 13.19 -13.10
C LEU A 281 -2.03 14.14 -13.35
N VAL A 282 -1.35 14.02 -14.49
CA VAL A 282 -0.25 14.92 -14.86
C VAL A 282 -0.73 16.35 -15.01
N ALA A 283 -1.87 16.57 -15.68
CA ALA A 283 -2.43 17.90 -15.91
C ALA A 283 -2.82 18.63 -14.61
N HIS A 284 -3.35 17.91 -13.61
CA HIS A 284 -3.87 18.51 -12.39
C HIS A 284 -2.87 18.53 -11.23
N PHE A 285 -2.00 17.51 -11.13
CA PHE A 285 -1.16 17.29 -9.96
C PHE A 285 0.34 17.12 -10.30
N GLY A 286 0.72 17.15 -11.58
CA GLY A 286 2.10 17.04 -12.01
C GLY A 286 3.00 18.11 -11.38
N GLY A 287 4.16 17.69 -10.85
CA GLY A 287 5.09 18.55 -10.11
C GLY A 287 4.65 18.90 -8.67
N ARG A 288 3.48 18.46 -8.24
CA ARG A 288 2.94 18.66 -6.88
C ARG A 288 2.89 17.34 -6.09
N LEU A 289 2.58 16.23 -6.78
CA LEU A 289 2.56 14.89 -6.23
C LEU A 289 3.45 13.97 -7.08
N ASN A 290 4.13 13.06 -6.43
CA ASN A 290 4.69 11.88 -7.05
C ASN A 290 3.57 10.88 -7.36
N PHE A 291 3.77 10.07 -8.39
CA PHE A 291 2.78 9.10 -8.87
C PHE A 291 3.37 7.69 -8.87
N ARG A 292 2.69 6.74 -8.22
CA ARG A 292 3.06 5.32 -8.27
C ARG A 292 1.90 4.50 -8.84
N GLY A 293 2.17 3.63 -9.80
CA GLY A 293 1.15 2.76 -10.39
C GLY A 293 0.90 3.03 -11.87
N CYS A 294 -0.34 3.25 -12.26
CA CYS A 294 -0.84 3.46 -13.61
C CYS A 294 -0.73 2.26 -14.57
N ILE A 295 -0.03 1.16 -14.21
CA ILE A 295 -0.02 -0.06 -15.03
C ILE A 295 -1.13 -0.97 -14.52
N SER A 296 -2.26 -0.95 -15.22
CA SER A 296 -3.50 -1.58 -14.80
C SER A 296 -3.38 -3.09 -14.61
N THR A 297 -3.73 -3.56 -13.41
CA THR A 297 -3.87 -4.99 -13.10
C THR A 297 -5.19 -5.58 -13.58
N ALA A 298 -6.11 -4.74 -14.07
CA ALA A 298 -7.39 -5.14 -14.70
C ALA A 298 -7.42 -4.87 -16.21
N GLY A 299 -6.30 -4.44 -16.79
CA GLY A 299 -6.17 -4.12 -18.21
C GLY A 299 -5.31 -5.11 -18.99
N SER A 300 -4.40 -4.60 -19.82
CA SER A 300 -3.53 -5.41 -20.69
C SER A 300 -2.62 -6.35 -19.90
N LEU A 301 -2.23 -5.99 -18.68
CA LEU A 301 -1.41 -6.85 -17.84
C LEU A 301 -2.10 -8.18 -17.53
N ALA A 302 -3.41 -8.18 -17.27
CA ALA A 302 -4.19 -9.38 -16.96
C ALA A 302 -4.74 -10.08 -18.20
N TYR A 303 -5.18 -9.31 -19.22
CA TYR A 303 -5.99 -9.84 -20.31
C TYR A 303 -5.40 -9.61 -21.70
N GLY A 304 -4.28 -8.88 -21.82
CA GLY A 304 -3.58 -8.65 -23.07
C GLY A 304 -2.48 -9.67 -23.35
N THR A 305 -1.77 -9.43 -24.44
CA THR A 305 -0.53 -10.12 -24.79
C THR A 305 0.69 -9.42 -24.18
N PRO A 306 1.89 -10.03 -24.17
CA PRO A 306 3.14 -9.35 -23.83
C PRO A 306 3.38 -8.05 -24.64
N ASP A 307 3.05 -8.05 -25.95
CA ASP A 307 3.19 -6.88 -26.81
C ASP A 307 2.20 -5.77 -26.45
N ASP A 308 0.97 -6.12 -26.08
CA ASP A 308 -0.02 -5.15 -25.57
C ASP A 308 0.45 -4.54 -24.26
N THR A 309 0.99 -5.36 -23.36
CA THR A 309 1.54 -4.92 -22.09
C THR A 309 2.74 -3.98 -22.29
N GLU A 310 3.70 -4.35 -23.17
CA GLU A 310 4.85 -3.50 -23.50
C GLU A 310 4.38 -2.15 -24.06
N ARG A 311 3.41 -2.15 -24.99
CA ARG A 311 2.84 -0.94 -25.59
C ARG A 311 2.23 -0.01 -24.53
N VAL A 312 1.35 -0.53 -23.66
CA VAL A 312 0.71 0.27 -22.60
C VAL A 312 1.75 0.82 -21.62
N CYS A 313 2.74 0.00 -21.22
CA CYS A 313 3.82 0.46 -20.36
C CYS A 313 4.62 1.61 -20.98
N ARG A 314 4.93 1.52 -22.29
CA ARG A 314 5.64 2.58 -23.01
C ARG A 314 4.80 3.87 -23.04
N GLU A 315 3.53 3.78 -23.45
CA GLU A 315 2.62 4.92 -23.50
C GLU A 315 2.48 5.61 -22.15
N THR A 316 2.33 4.82 -21.06
CA THR A 316 2.27 5.35 -19.68
C THR A 316 3.59 6.05 -19.31
N LEU A 317 4.74 5.46 -19.63
CA LEU A 317 6.04 6.08 -19.36
C LEU A 317 6.22 7.41 -20.13
N GLU A 318 5.81 7.48 -21.39
CA GLU A 318 5.86 8.70 -22.20
C GLU A 318 5.07 9.85 -21.56
N ILE A 319 3.93 9.55 -20.91
CA ILE A 319 3.08 10.55 -20.23
C ILE A 319 3.64 10.92 -18.86
N MET A 320 4.07 9.93 -18.08
CA MET A 320 4.38 10.12 -16.65
C MET A 320 5.82 10.58 -16.38
N MET A 321 6.81 10.14 -17.20
CA MET A 321 8.22 10.49 -16.99
C MET A 321 8.52 11.99 -17.00
N PRO A 322 7.88 12.83 -17.83
CA PRO A 322 8.13 14.28 -17.81
C PRO A 322 7.89 14.94 -16.44
N THR A 323 7.07 14.33 -15.57
CA THR A 323 6.84 14.81 -14.20
C THR A 323 8.07 14.69 -13.30
N ARG A 324 9.00 13.77 -13.61
CA ARG A 324 10.16 13.35 -12.80
C ARG A 324 9.80 12.76 -11.42
N GLY A 325 8.50 12.68 -11.09
CA GLY A 325 7.96 12.11 -9.86
C GLY A 325 7.25 10.78 -10.10
N TYR A 326 7.66 9.98 -11.10
CA TYR A 326 6.99 8.73 -11.41
C TYR A 326 7.72 7.50 -10.87
N HIS A 327 6.99 6.69 -10.12
CA HIS A 327 7.38 5.37 -9.62
C HIS A 327 6.62 4.31 -10.43
N PHE A 328 7.29 3.67 -11.36
CA PHE A 328 6.71 2.64 -12.20
C PHE A 328 6.34 1.40 -11.36
N ALA A 329 5.09 1.03 -11.36
CA ALA A 329 4.56 -0.13 -10.64
C ALA A 329 3.21 -0.57 -11.23
N PRO A 330 2.75 -1.80 -10.94
CA PRO A 330 1.34 -2.14 -11.16
C PRO A 330 0.44 -1.27 -10.27
N THR A 331 -0.81 -1.07 -10.69
CA THR A 331 -1.79 -0.27 -9.89
C THR A 331 -2.06 -0.88 -8.53
N HIS A 332 -2.04 -2.19 -8.42
CA HIS A 332 -2.31 -2.94 -7.19
C HIS A 332 -1.49 -4.23 -7.20
N ALA A 333 -1.57 -5.03 -6.14
CA ALA A 333 -1.02 -6.38 -6.15
C ALA A 333 -1.52 -7.17 -7.37
N ILE A 334 -0.58 -7.66 -8.18
CA ILE A 334 -0.88 -8.44 -9.38
C ILE A 334 -1.63 -9.70 -8.97
N GLN A 335 -2.77 -9.96 -9.63
CA GLN A 335 -3.72 -11.01 -9.30
C GLN A 335 -3.46 -12.31 -10.07
N ASP A 336 -4.08 -13.40 -9.62
CA ASP A 336 -3.87 -14.77 -10.11
C ASP A 336 -4.16 -14.96 -11.61
N ASN A 337 -5.05 -14.18 -12.17
CA ASN A 337 -5.43 -14.19 -13.59
C ASN A 337 -4.35 -13.59 -14.52
N THR A 338 -3.26 -13.04 -13.97
CA THR A 338 -2.22 -12.40 -14.77
C THR A 338 -1.21 -13.43 -15.28
N PRO A 339 -0.99 -13.51 -16.62
CA PRO A 339 0.06 -14.32 -17.21
C PRO A 339 1.47 -13.84 -16.79
N VAL A 340 2.36 -14.76 -16.46
CA VAL A 340 3.73 -14.44 -16.03
C VAL A 340 4.51 -13.72 -17.13
N GLU A 341 4.25 -14.05 -18.38
CA GLU A 341 4.87 -13.44 -19.57
C GLU A 341 4.56 -11.94 -19.65
N ASN A 342 3.34 -11.55 -19.29
CA ASN A 342 2.93 -10.14 -19.24
C ASN A 342 3.66 -9.39 -18.10
N ILE A 343 3.83 -10.04 -16.95
CA ILE A 343 4.60 -9.45 -15.85
C ILE A 343 6.05 -9.21 -16.27
N ILE A 344 6.67 -10.19 -16.91
CA ILE A 344 8.05 -10.06 -17.43
C ILE A 344 8.12 -8.94 -18.49
N ALA A 345 7.14 -8.86 -19.40
CA ALA A 345 7.06 -7.80 -20.41
C ALA A 345 6.95 -6.40 -19.78
N MET A 346 6.14 -6.26 -18.71
CA MET A 346 6.00 -5.02 -17.96
C MET A 346 7.36 -4.53 -17.41
N TYR A 347 8.11 -5.40 -16.71
CA TYR A 347 9.41 -5.01 -16.14
C TYR A 347 10.48 -4.77 -17.22
N ASN A 348 10.47 -5.56 -18.31
CA ASN A 348 11.34 -5.33 -19.45
C ASN A 348 11.05 -3.97 -20.11
N ALA A 349 9.78 -3.57 -20.24
CA ALA A 349 9.40 -2.26 -20.74
C ALA A 349 9.93 -1.12 -19.85
N ALA A 350 9.86 -1.26 -18.52
CA ALA A 350 10.43 -0.30 -17.58
C ALA A 350 11.94 -0.10 -17.80
N HIS A 351 12.69 -1.18 -18.00
CA HIS A 351 14.13 -1.12 -18.26
C HIS A 351 14.47 -0.56 -19.64
N LYS A 352 13.63 -0.83 -20.65
CA LYS A 352 13.84 -0.43 -22.04
C LYS A 352 13.47 1.04 -22.29
N TYR A 353 12.33 1.47 -21.77
CA TYR A 353 11.74 2.78 -22.05
C TYR A 353 11.79 3.76 -20.87
N GLY A 354 12.04 3.29 -19.66
CA GLY A 354 12.03 4.11 -18.44
C GLY A 354 13.32 4.90 -18.17
N ARG A 355 14.21 5.08 -19.15
CA ARG A 355 15.46 5.86 -19.01
C ARG A 355 15.24 7.33 -19.38
N TYR A 356 15.80 8.24 -18.58
CA TYR A 356 15.71 9.70 -18.78
C TYR A 356 16.80 10.23 -19.74
#